data_f2969c58b15d9f39aa822fb0c98845a4
#
_entry.id   f2969c58b15d9f39aa822fb0c98845a4
#
_cell.length_a   1.000
_cell.length_b   1.000
_cell.length_c   1.000
_cell.angle_alpha   90.00
_cell.angle_beta   90.00
_cell.angle_gamma   90.00
#
_symmetry.space_group_name_H-M   'P 1'
#
loop_
_entity.id
_entity.type
_entity.pdbx_description
1 polymer ?
#
loop_
_entity_poly.entity_id
_entity_poly.type
_entity_poly.pdbx_seq_one_letter_code
_entity_poly.pdbx_strand_id
1 'polypeptide(L)'
;MSKFSEKCKELLTENGYNVYRLSQAASLERTTLQRMVTGKRLPGPEFVEQFCQALRISLPEKKEIMDLYKMEAIGETAYRNQTTILHLFEKLSTLEKNKGFNKRSIVDYGEMKLISPISNDKYETELLLQYVLRKTIQEQESPELYTNLPGTDTLLPHYLNLMIPQYGKAILIKHLIHFQTNASYAYENLETLHQIIPLCFSAGINYIPFYYYSKLSRNDRPNLLYPFYIITEKYVLQLASDLSKGILHSDPAILQEYTKEFQNCLEHSSPLLQQSKNLDEALQLYMTSFDTIQDITSLDATPCDSDFMDNEYFFDRVKEHSPEYAPFMNAYKSFLNVINQANRNDFFTINGFQKYCEYGISSGTSSIVIPKFSPEERITSLKYFLEHFSNENHHMLNSTFSYPDSLYIELRNNHSLFLINLADKANISFIIIQESSICNAFSEFFQLLADSEYITPENQTRTLIQKYIRQLKQLTFDITP
;
A
#
# COMPACT_ATOMS: atom_id res chain seq x y z
N MET A 1 -2.23 13.99 31.14
CA MET A 1 -3.58 13.63 30.67
C MET A 1 -3.42 13.34 29.21
N SER A 2 -4.08 12.35 28.66
CA SER A 2 -3.93 12.01 27.24
C SER A 2 -4.73 12.97 26.36
N LYS A 3 -4.35 13.11 25.07
CA LYS A 3 -5.09 13.94 24.09
C LYS A 3 -6.57 13.54 24.00
N PHE A 4 -6.86 12.24 24.09
CA PHE A 4 -8.24 11.72 24.10
C PHE A 4 -9.02 12.20 25.31
N SER A 5 -8.46 12.06 26.51
CA SER A 5 -9.16 12.48 27.75
C SER A 5 -9.31 13.99 27.84
N GLU A 6 -8.35 14.77 27.32
CA GLU A 6 -8.45 16.22 27.20
C GLU A 6 -9.60 16.64 26.29
N LYS A 7 -9.68 16.04 25.10
CA LYS A 7 -10.77 16.30 24.15
C LYS A 7 -12.14 15.90 24.70
N CYS A 8 -12.25 14.75 25.36
CA CYS A 8 -13.49 14.34 26.01
C CYS A 8 -13.95 15.35 27.10
N LYS A 9 -12.99 15.90 27.87
CA LYS A 9 -13.28 16.91 28.89
C LYS A 9 -13.71 18.24 28.27
N GLU A 10 -13.06 18.66 27.18
CA GLU A 10 -13.39 19.87 26.41
C GLU A 10 -14.84 19.78 25.90
N LEU A 11 -15.18 18.73 25.17
CA LEU A 11 -16.52 18.52 24.60
C LEU A 11 -17.62 18.44 25.67
N LEU A 12 -17.32 17.83 26.81
CA LEU A 12 -18.27 17.77 27.93
C LEU A 12 -18.56 19.20 28.44
N THR A 13 -17.53 20.04 28.53
CA THR A 13 -17.65 21.43 29.04
C THR A 13 -18.35 22.33 28.00
N GLU A 14 -17.99 22.23 26.72
CA GLU A 14 -18.59 23.01 25.62
C GLU A 14 -20.07 22.72 25.44
N ASN A 15 -20.50 21.49 25.68
CA ASN A 15 -21.92 21.12 25.65
C ASN A 15 -22.67 21.43 26.97
N GLY A 16 -22.05 22.13 27.90
CA GLY A 16 -22.69 22.56 29.17
C GLY A 16 -22.94 21.46 30.19
N TYR A 17 -22.29 20.29 30.04
CA TYR A 17 -22.42 19.18 30.96
C TYR A 17 -21.23 19.12 31.91
N ASN A 18 -21.48 18.53 33.08
CA ASN A 18 -20.46 17.94 33.93
C ASN A 18 -20.68 16.42 34.00
N VAL A 19 -19.71 15.69 34.56
CA VAL A 19 -19.74 14.24 34.65
C VAL A 19 -21.05 13.72 35.31
N TYR A 20 -21.50 14.38 36.39
CA TYR A 20 -22.72 13.97 37.08
C TYR A 20 -23.97 14.18 36.21
N ARG A 21 -24.13 15.35 35.61
CA ARG A 21 -25.30 15.68 34.79
C ARG A 21 -25.37 14.78 33.54
N LEU A 22 -24.24 14.53 32.86
CA LEU A 22 -24.23 13.66 31.69
C LEU A 22 -24.52 12.20 32.05
N SER A 23 -23.95 11.71 33.18
CA SER A 23 -24.22 10.34 33.61
C SER A 23 -25.70 10.10 33.92
N GLN A 24 -26.39 11.09 34.48
CA GLN A 24 -27.83 11.01 34.73
C GLN A 24 -28.67 11.13 33.45
N ALA A 25 -28.33 12.08 32.58
CA ALA A 25 -29.10 12.35 31.37
C ALA A 25 -29.00 11.21 30.33
N ALA A 26 -27.88 10.52 30.26
CA ALA A 26 -27.59 9.48 29.27
C ALA A 26 -27.47 8.08 29.85
N SER A 27 -27.75 7.89 31.13
CA SER A 27 -27.61 6.61 31.83
C SER A 27 -26.21 5.98 31.71
N LEU A 28 -25.18 6.84 31.60
CA LEU A 28 -23.79 6.39 31.54
C LEU A 28 -23.24 6.13 32.95
N GLU A 29 -22.37 5.13 33.08
CA GLU A 29 -21.74 4.82 34.38
C GLU A 29 -20.81 5.96 34.78
N ARG A 30 -21.16 6.63 35.90
CA ARG A 30 -20.47 7.85 36.39
C ARG A 30 -18.98 7.63 36.64
N THR A 31 -18.62 6.47 37.22
CA THR A 31 -17.23 6.15 37.58
C THR A 31 -16.37 6.00 36.34
N THR A 32 -16.88 5.31 35.33
CA THR A 32 -16.21 5.12 34.02
C THR A 32 -16.05 6.47 33.31
N LEU A 33 -17.11 7.29 33.24
CA LEU A 33 -17.06 8.62 32.67
C LEU A 33 -16.03 9.52 33.38
N GLN A 34 -16.02 9.52 34.72
CA GLN A 34 -15.04 10.29 35.49
C GLN A 34 -13.61 9.85 35.23
N ARG A 35 -13.36 8.53 35.15
CA ARG A 35 -12.01 7.99 34.88
C ARG A 35 -11.56 8.28 33.45
N MET A 36 -12.47 8.22 32.49
CA MET A 36 -12.23 8.57 31.09
C MET A 36 -11.76 10.03 30.93
N VAL A 37 -12.56 11.00 31.41
CA VAL A 37 -12.24 12.44 31.26
C VAL A 37 -11.07 12.89 32.13
N THR A 38 -10.65 12.10 33.10
CA THR A 38 -9.43 12.36 33.91
C THR A 38 -8.21 11.61 33.42
N GLY A 39 -8.33 10.79 32.37
CA GLY A 39 -7.23 9.99 31.81
C GLY A 39 -6.76 8.86 32.73
N LYS A 40 -7.58 8.43 33.70
CA LYS A 40 -7.23 7.34 34.64
C LYS A 40 -7.50 5.95 34.07
N ARG A 41 -8.37 5.84 33.08
CA ARG A 41 -8.72 4.59 32.43
C ARG A 41 -9.34 4.86 31.07
N LEU A 42 -8.91 4.10 30.08
CA LEU A 42 -9.53 4.03 28.76
C LEU A 42 -10.74 3.07 28.86
N PRO A 43 -11.99 3.51 28.54
CA PRO A 43 -13.16 2.64 28.53
C PRO A 43 -13.21 1.78 27.28
N GLY A 44 -14.16 0.87 27.16
CA GLY A 44 -14.43 0.16 25.90
C GLY A 44 -14.99 1.09 24.81
N PRO A 45 -14.85 0.73 23.53
CA PRO A 45 -15.27 1.58 22.40
C PRO A 45 -16.76 1.90 22.43
N GLU A 46 -17.60 0.95 22.81
CA GLU A 46 -19.06 1.14 22.96
C GLU A 46 -19.40 2.27 23.94
N PHE A 47 -18.65 2.39 25.02
CA PHE A 47 -18.88 3.46 26.00
C PHE A 47 -18.53 4.84 25.40
N VAL A 48 -17.45 4.91 24.59
CA VAL A 48 -17.06 6.14 23.89
C VAL A 48 -18.13 6.52 22.85
N GLU A 49 -18.69 5.55 22.14
CA GLU A 49 -19.79 5.80 21.20
C GLU A 49 -21.05 6.33 21.91
N GLN A 50 -21.42 5.72 23.04
CA GLN A 50 -22.54 6.20 23.87
C GLN A 50 -22.29 7.62 24.39
N PHE A 51 -21.06 7.95 24.80
CA PHE A 51 -20.67 9.30 25.18
C PHE A 51 -20.83 10.30 24.03
N CYS A 52 -20.37 9.96 22.83
CA CYS A 52 -20.54 10.80 21.62
C CYS A 52 -22.02 11.03 21.27
N GLN A 53 -22.83 9.97 21.36
CA GLN A 53 -24.29 10.04 21.11
C GLN A 53 -24.99 10.91 22.17
N ALA A 54 -24.61 10.78 23.43
CA ALA A 54 -25.17 11.54 24.54
C ALA A 54 -24.94 13.06 24.40
N LEU A 55 -23.76 13.42 23.91
CA LEU A 55 -23.39 14.83 23.65
C LEU A 55 -23.94 15.33 22.30
N ARG A 56 -24.47 14.45 21.43
CA ARG A 56 -24.96 14.79 20.09
C ARG A 56 -23.92 15.55 19.24
N ILE A 57 -22.65 15.15 19.38
CA ILE A 57 -21.56 15.78 18.64
C ILE A 57 -21.66 15.52 17.13
N SER A 58 -21.05 16.39 16.32
CA SER A 58 -21.03 16.25 14.87
C SER A 58 -20.23 15.02 14.42
N LEU A 59 -20.45 14.56 13.19
CA LEU A 59 -19.71 13.44 12.60
C LEU A 59 -18.18 13.70 12.56
N PRO A 60 -17.68 14.90 12.21
CA PRO A 60 -16.25 15.21 12.28
C PRO A 60 -15.69 15.10 13.70
N GLU A 61 -16.38 15.63 14.71
CA GLU A 61 -15.95 15.54 16.11
C GLU A 61 -15.98 14.09 16.62
N LYS A 62 -17.00 13.31 16.23
CA LYS A 62 -17.03 11.87 16.55
C LYS A 62 -15.82 11.17 15.96
N LYS A 63 -15.49 11.46 14.69
CA LYS A 63 -14.31 10.89 14.04
C LYS A 63 -13.03 11.25 14.79
N GLU A 64 -12.84 12.53 15.14
CA GLU A 64 -11.67 13.01 15.89
C GLU A 64 -11.51 12.26 17.22
N ILE A 65 -12.61 12.12 18.00
CA ILE A 65 -12.58 11.38 19.27
C ILE A 65 -12.21 9.91 19.05
N MET A 66 -12.80 9.25 18.07
CA MET A 66 -12.51 7.84 17.81
C MET A 66 -11.07 7.63 17.34
N ASP A 67 -10.52 8.56 16.57
CA ASP A 67 -9.11 8.54 16.17
C ASP A 67 -8.18 8.72 17.39
N LEU A 68 -8.46 9.68 18.26
CA LEU A 68 -7.72 9.86 19.52
C LEU A 68 -7.85 8.66 20.45
N TYR A 69 -9.03 8.05 20.51
CA TYR A 69 -9.27 6.81 21.26
C TYR A 69 -8.40 5.65 20.74
N LYS A 70 -8.40 5.43 19.42
CA LYS A 70 -7.59 4.38 18.78
C LYS A 70 -6.10 4.63 19.02
N MET A 71 -5.64 5.88 18.89
CA MET A 71 -4.24 6.25 19.19
C MET A 71 -3.85 5.93 20.65
N GLU A 72 -4.75 6.13 21.61
CA GLU A 72 -4.49 5.79 23.01
C GLU A 72 -4.54 4.29 23.28
N ALA A 73 -5.42 3.57 22.59
CA ALA A 73 -5.63 2.13 22.76
C ALA A 73 -4.46 1.29 22.23
N ILE A 74 -3.93 1.63 21.03
CA ILE A 74 -2.91 0.83 20.35
C ILE A 74 -1.54 1.54 20.27
N GLY A 75 -1.46 2.79 20.69
CA GLY A 75 -0.27 3.64 20.54
C GLY A 75 -0.28 4.48 19.26
N GLU A 76 0.32 5.69 19.34
CA GLU A 76 0.31 6.65 18.22
C GLU A 76 1.01 6.10 16.97
N THR A 77 2.16 5.43 17.13
CA THR A 77 2.93 4.86 16.01
C THR A 77 2.15 3.75 15.30
N ALA A 78 1.59 2.79 16.04
CA ALA A 78 0.78 1.71 15.50
C ALA A 78 -0.46 2.22 14.75
N TYR A 79 -1.15 3.20 15.32
CA TYR A 79 -2.29 3.85 14.68
C TYR A 79 -1.91 4.55 13.37
N ARG A 80 -0.80 5.30 13.37
CA ARG A 80 -0.31 5.97 12.15
C ARG A 80 0.09 4.96 11.09
N ASN A 81 0.81 3.89 11.46
CA ASN A 81 1.19 2.82 10.54
C ASN A 81 -0.05 2.17 9.92
N GLN A 82 -1.03 1.78 10.74
CA GLN A 82 -2.28 1.20 10.28
C GLN A 82 -3.02 2.12 9.29
N THR A 83 -3.16 3.39 9.64
CA THR A 83 -3.84 4.38 8.80
C THR A 83 -3.11 4.60 7.47
N THR A 84 -1.78 4.67 7.50
CA THR A 84 -0.96 4.86 6.28
C THR A 84 -1.07 3.66 5.34
N ILE A 85 -1.07 2.42 5.87
CA ILE A 85 -1.25 1.20 5.05
C ILE A 85 -2.65 1.16 4.44
N LEU A 86 -3.70 1.47 5.21
CA LEU A 86 -5.07 1.53 4.68
C LEU A 86 -5.20 2.58 3.57
N HIS A 87 -4.63 3.77 3.75
CA HIS A 87 -4.61 4.81 2.71
C HIS A 87 -3.81 4.38 1.47
N LEU A 88 -2.72 3.59 1.63
CA LEU A 88 -2.01 3.01 0.49
C LEU A 88 -2.93 2.10 -0.32
N PHE A 89 -3.69 1.23 0.32
CA PHE A 89 -4.64 0.35 -0.36
C PHE A 89 -5.76 1.12 -1.07
N GLU A 90 -6.33 2.11 -0.42
CA GLU A 90 -7.34 3.01 -1.04
C GLU A 90 -6.79 3.72 -2.27
N LYS A 91 -5.57 4.25 -2.18
CA LYS A 91 -4.89 4.94 -3.29
C LYS A 91 -4.65 3.98 -4.46
N LEU A 92 -4.14 2.77 -4.20
CA LEU A 92 -3.91 1.76 -5.22
C LEU A 92 -5.22 1.27 -5.86
N SER A 93 -6.28 1.04 -5.07
CA SER A 93 -7.63 0.72 -5.56
C SER A 93 -8.18 1.80 -6.49
N THR A 94 -7.96 3.08 -6.14
CA THR A 94 -8.41 4.21 -6.95
C THR A 94 -7.65 4.29 -8.26
N LEU A 95 -6.33 4.06 -8.25
CA LEU A 95 -5.50 4.03 -9.45
C LEU A 95 -5.89 2.87 -10.38
N GLU A 96 -6.19 1.70 -9.83
CA GLU A 96 -6.65 0.54 -10.60
C GLU A 96 -7.97 0.83 -11.33
N LYS A 97 -8.97 1.38 -10.63
CA LYS A 97 -10.27 1.76 -11.21
C LYS A 97 -10.14 2.82 -12.31
N ASN A 98 -9.20 3.75 -12.17
CA ASN A 98 -8.99 4.84 -13.11
C ASN A 98 -8.17 4.46 -14.36
N LYS A 99 -7.49 3.31 -14.40
CA LYS A 99 -6.75 2.83 -15.60
C LYS A 99 -7.61 2.74 -16.85
N GLY A 100 -8.93 2.49 -16.71
CA GLY A 100 -9.90 2.47 -17.82
C GLY A 100 -10.28 3.84 -18.39
N PHE A 101 -10.04 4.93 -17.68
CA PHE A 101 -10.47 6.29 -18.05
C PHE A 101 -9.37 7.17 -18.65
N ASN A 102 -8.11 6.71 -18.68
CA ASN A 102 -6.95 7.52 -19.09
C ASN A 102 -6.72 7.61 -20.62
N LYS A 103 -7.77 7.59 -21.45
CA LYS A 103 -7.71 8.23 -22.77
C LYS A 103 -7.97 9.74 -22.62
N ARG A 104 -7.14 10.43 -21.83
CA ARG A 104 -7.18 11.90 -21.83
C ARG A 104 -6.61 12.36 -23.16
N SER A 105 -7.37 13.22 -23.85
CA SER A 105 -6.90 13.99 -25.00
C SER A 105 -5.53 14.58 -24.68
N ILE A 106 -4.57 14.38 -25.56
CA ILE A 106 -3.26 15.05 -25.53
C ILE A 106 -3.58 16.54 -25.47
N VAL A 107 -3.39 17.14 -24.30
CA VAL A 107 -3.42 18.60 -24.18
C VAL A 107 -2.07 19.07 -24.66
N ASP A 108 -2.02 19.61 -25.86
CA ASP A 108 -0.83 20.31 -26.35
C ASP A 108 -0.68 21.60 -25.54
N TYR A 109 0.22 21.56 -24.58
CA TYR A 109 0.51 22.73 -23.75
C TYR A 109 1.42 23.76 -24.45
N GLY A 110 1.67 23.63 -25.75
CA GLY A 110 2.56 24.52 -26.51
C GLY A 110 4.02 24.49 -26.05
N GLU A 111 4.82 25.36 -26.64
CA GLU A 111 6.24 25.53 -26.27
C GLU A 111 6.35 26.24 -24.91
N MET A 112 6.75 25.50 -23.85
CA MET A 112 6.95 26.09 -22.54
C MET A 112 8.30 26.83 -22.52
N LYS A 113 8.26 28.16 -22.43
CA LYS A 113 9.47 28.99 -22.30
C LYS A 113 9.83 29.16 -20.84
N LEU A 114 11.13 29.05 -20.56
CA LEU A 114 11.66 29.40 -19.25
C LEU A 114 11.50 30.91 -19.04
N ILE A 115 10.74 31.31 -18.04
CA ILE A 115 10.49 32.72 -17.70
C ILE A 115 11.63 33.26 -16.83
N SER A 116 12.04 32.48 -15.81
CA SER A 116 13.14 32.82 -14.90
C SER A 116 13.82 31.53 -14.43
N PRO A 117 15.12 31.51 -14.22
CA PRO A 117 15.81 30.38 -13.60
C PRO A 117 15.63 30.34 -12.06
N ILE A 118 15.00 31.35 -11.48
CA ILE A 118 14.73 31.45 -10.04
C ILE A 118 13.22 31.53 -9.83
N SER A 119 12.71 30.75 -8.93
CA SER A 119 11.32 30.80 -8.46
C SER A 119 11.27 31.37 -7.04
N ASN A 120 10.25 32.17 -6.79
CA ASN A 120 10.05 32.86 -5.50
C ASN A 120 8.85 32.35 -4.71
N ASP A 121 8.01 31.52 -5.34
CA ASP A 121 6.85 30.90 -4.73
C ASP A 121 6.62 29.48 -5.26
N LYS A 122 5.65 28.80 -4.66
CA LYS A 122 5.32 27.41 -5.01
C LYS A 122 4.87 27.25 -6.48
N TYR A 123 4.09 28.19 -6.99
CA TYR A 123 3.58 28.11 -8.37
C TYR A 123 4.71 28.24 -9.40
N GLU A 124 5.61 29.19 -9.20
CA GLU A 124 6.80 29.34 -10.05
C GLU A 124 7.72 28.12 -9.97
N THR A 125 7.84 27.51 -8.76
CA THR A 125 8.62 26.28 -8.56
C THR A 125 8.01 25.08 -9.31
N GLU A 126 6.70 24.96 -9.29
CA GLU A 126 6.00 23.95 -10.07
C GLU A 126 6.20 24.13 -11.58
N LEU A 127 6.22 25.37 -12.07
CA LEU A 127 6.54 25.67 -13.49
C LEU A 127 7.97 25.29 -13.83
N LEU A 128 8.96 25.57 -12.96
CA LEU A 128 10.34 25.11 -13.16
C LEU A 128 10.44 23.59 -13.23
N LEU A 129 9.78 22.89 -12.31
CA LEU A 129 9.75 21.43 -12.32
C LEU A 129 9.14 20.89 -13.62
N GLN A 130 8.00 21.42 -14.04
CA GLN A 130 7.37 21.05 -15.31
C GLN A 130 8.28 21.30 -16.50
N TYR A 131 8.96 22.45 -16.52
CA TYR A 131 9.92 22.78 -17.58
C TYR A 131 11.05 21.74 -17.66
N VAL A 132 11.70 21.44 -16.54
CA VAL A 132 12.79 20.44 -16.46
C VAL A 132 12.32 19.07 -16.92
N LEU A 133 11.19 18.59 -16.41
CA LEU A 133 10.65 17.26 -16.76
C LEU A 133 10.31 17.17 -18.25
N ARG A 134 9.63 18.19 -18.81
CA ARG A 134 9.29 18.20 -20.24
C ARG A 134 10.52 18.19 -21.11
N LYS A 135 11.49 19.06 -20.82
CA LYS A 135 12.74 19.13 -21.59
C LYS A 135 13.48 17.79 -21.53
N THR A 136 13.57 17.19 -20.36
CA THR A 136 14.21 15.88 -20.18
C THR A 136 13.52 14.80 -21.01
N ILE A 137 12.19 14.68 -20.93
CA ILE A 137 11.43 13.63 -21.64
C ILE A 137 11.44 13.86 -23.16
N GLN A 138 11.34 15.13 -23.62
CA GLN A 138 11.29 15.44 -25.05
C GLN A 138 12.65 15.29 -25.74
N GLU A 139 13.72 15.80 -25.10
CA GLU A 139 15.03 15.96 -25.75
C GLU A 139 15.95 14.76 -25.62
N GLN A 140 15.72 13.86 -24.63
CA GLN A 140 16.53 12.67 -24.42
C GLN A 140 15.88 11.43 -25.07
N GLU A 141 16.69 10.54 -25.64
CA GLU A 141 16.24 9.23 -26.12
C GLU A 141 15.89 8.31 -24.93
N SER A 142 16.73 8.33 -23.91
CA SER A 142 16.56 7.58 -22.66
C SER A 142 16.53 8.56 -21.48
N PRO A 143 15.37 9.14 -21.15
CA PRO A 143 15.29 10.14 -20.11
C PRO A 143 15.73 9.58 -18.75
N GLU A 144 16.64 10.28 -18.07
CA GLU A 144 17.11 9.95 -16.73
C GLU A 144 16.96 11.13 -15.77
N LEU A 145 16.64 10.83 -14.53
CA LEU A 145 16.48 11.79 -13.45
C LEU A 145 17.05 11.23 -12.15
N TYR A 146 17.86 12.03 -11.46
CA TYR A 146 18.37 11.73 -10.13
C TYR A 146 17.85 12.76 -9.14
N THR A 147 17.46 12.31 -7.95
CA THR A 147 16.86 13.22 -6.97
C THR A 147 17.09 12.76 -5.54
N ASN A 148 17.10 13.73 -4.62
CA ASN A 148 17.06 13.50 -3.16
C ASN A 148 15.84 14.19 -2.52
N LEU A 149 14.77 14.41 -3.29
CA LEU A 149 13.52 14.96 -2.74
C LEU A 149 13.05 14.18 -1.51
N PRO A 150 12.28 14.79 -0.61
CA PRO A 150 11.67 14.00 0.45
C PRO A 150 10.84 12.86 -0.13
N GLY A 151 10.96 11.65 0.41
CA GLY A 151 10.16 10.51 -0.06
C GLY A 151 8.65 10.71 0.06
N THR A 152 8.23 11.70 0.87
CA THR A 152 6.83 12.14 1.01
C THR A 152 6.44 13.25 0.03
N ASP A 153 7.33 13.64 -0.91
CA ASP A 153 6.98 14.60 -1.96
C ASP A 153 5.86 14.07 -2.86
N THR A 154 4.94 14.95 -3.21
CA THR A 154 3.79 14.64 -4.07
C THR A 154 3.87 15.28 -5.45
N LEU A 155 4.71 16.29 -5.62
CA LEU A 155 4.80 17.06 -6.87
C LEU A 155 5.45 16.28 -7.99
N LEU A 156 6.62 15.69 -7.74
CA LEU A 156 7.33 14.89 -8.74
C LEU A 156 6.48 13.69 -9.21
N PRO A 157 5.90 12.85 -8.33
CA PRO A 157 4.99 11.78 -8.73
C PRO A 157 3.78 12.27 -9.54
N HIS A 158 3.19 13.40 -9.15
CA HIS A 158 2.05 13.98 -9.84
C HIS A 158 2.37 14.32 -11.29
N TYR A 159 3.44 15.07 -11.53
CA TYR A 159 3.83 15.48 -12.89
C TYR A 159 4.35 14.32 -13.74
N LEU A 160 5.05 13.35 -13.17
CA LEU A 160 5.47 12.14 -13.88
C LEU A 160 4.25 11.35 -14.40
N ASN A 161 3.26 11.11 -13.54
CA ASN A 161 2.04 10.39 -13.92
C ASN A 161 1.20 11.14 -14.99
N LEU A 162 1.32 12.47 -15.06
CA LEU A 162 0.68 13.26 -16.12
C LEU A 162 1.45 13.20 -17.44
N MET A 163 2.79 13.31 -17.39
CA MET A 163 3.62 13.53 -18.58
C MET A 163 4.01 12.21 -19.27
N ILE A 164 4.37 11.17 -18.53
CA ILE A 164 4.86 9.91 -19.12
C ILE A 164 3.84 9.30 -20.11
N PRO A 165 2.54 9.20 -19.80
CA PRO A 165 1.57 8.70 -20.77
C PRO A 165 1.41 9.58 -22.02
N GLN A 166 1.69 10.89 -21.90
CA GLN A 166 1.55 11.83 -23.03
C GLN A 166 2.69 11.70 -24.04
N TYR A 167 3.90 11.49 -23.55
CA TYR A 167 5.09 11.41 -24.41
C TYR A 167 5.41 9.99 -24.88
N GLY A 168 4.83 8.96 -24.27
CA GLY A 168 5.04 7.56 -24.64
C GLY A 168 6.50 7.09 -24.47
N LYS A 169 7.30 7.81 -23.69
CA LYS A 169 8.70 7.46 -23.39
C LYS A 169 8.82 6.99 -21.96
N ALA A 170 9.62 5.95 -21.73
CA ALA A 170 9.99 5.55 -20.38
C ALA A 170 11.05 6.50 -19.79
N ILE A 171 11.00 6.67 -18.46
CA ILE A 171 12.00 7.46 -17.72
C ILE A 171 12.63 6.61 -16.61
N LEU A 172 13.95 6.69 -16.46
CA LEU A 172 14.69 6.13 -15.34
C LEU A 172 14.80 7.17 -14.23
N ILE A 173 14.43 6.81 -13.01
CA ILE A 173 14.52 7.67 -11.84
C ILE A 173 15.31 6.98 -10.75
N LYS A 174 16.44 7.53 -10.34
CA LYS A 174 17.16 7.12 -9.12
C LYS A 174 16.85 8.13 -8.02
N HIS A 175 16.28 7.64 -6.94
CA HIS A 175 15.85 8.48 -5.83
C HIS A 175 16.58 8.09 -4.54
N LEU A 176 17.32 9.03 -3.99
CA LEU A 176 18.02 8.87 -2.72
C LEU A 176 17.15 9.37 -1.57
N ILE A 177 16.70 8.47 -0.73
CA ILE A 177 15.71 8.73 0.31
C ILE A 177 16.35 8.63 1.70
N HIS A 178 16.04 9.58 2.54
CA HIS A 178 16.43 9.55 3.93
C HIS A 178 15.40 8.79 4.78
N PHE A 179 15.85 7.78 5.53
CA PHE A 179 15.04 7.03 6.49
C PHE A 179 15.42 7.37 7.93
N GLN A 180 14.42 7.35 8.80
CA GLN A 180 14.56 7.58 10.23
C GLN A 180 15.01 6.31 10.94
N THR A 181 15.99 6.46 11.87
CA THR A 181 16.41 5.37 12.77
C THR A 181 15.66 5.39 14.09
N ASN A 182 15.03 6.51 14.45
CA ASN A 182 14.31 6.65 15.71
C ASN A 182 12.94 5.99 15.61
N ALA A 183 12.67 5.01 16.47
CA ALA A 183 11.40 4.28 16.52
C ALA A 183 10.16 5.20 16.65
N SER A 184 10.30 6.36 17.32
CA SER A 184 9.21 7.34 17.47
C SER A 184 8.81 8.00 16.13
N TYR A 185 9.65 7.93 15.11
CA TYR A 185 9.44 8.52 13.79
C TYR A 185 9.46 7.45 12.66
N ALA A 186 9.47 6.17 13.02
CA ALA A 186 9.51 5.08 12.02
C ALA A 186 8.31 5.11 11.06
N TYR A 187 7.17 5.67 11.47
CA TYR A 187 6.01 5.88 10.61
C TYR A 187 6.30 6.79 9.40
N GLU A 188 7.30 7.71 9.48
CA GLU A 188 7.71 8.54 8.35
C GLU A 188 8.31 7.71 7.21
N ASN A 189 8.96 6.58 7.52
CA ASN A 189 9.48 5.65 6.51
C ASN A 189 8.32 4.99 5.76
N LEU A 190 7.24 4.64 6.45
CA LEU A 190 6.04 4.07 5.85
C LEU A 190 5.25 5.11 5.04
N GLU A 191 5.17 6.37 5.50
CA GLU A 191 4.59 7.48 4.71
C GLU A 191 5.33 7.68 3.38
N THR A 192 6.67 7.50 3.40
CA THR A 192 7.48 7.49 2.18
C THR A 192 7.05 6.37 1.25
N LEU A 193 6.87 5.14 1.76
CA LEU A 193 6.43 4.00 0.96
C LEU A 193 5.06 4.27 0.30
N HIS A 194 4.13 4.88 1.03
CA HIS A 194 2.83 5.28 0.51
C HIS A 194 2.91 6.18 -0.74
N GLN A 195 3.95 7.00 -0.88
CA GLN A 195 4.15 7.86 -2.05
C GLN A 195 4.88 7.14 -3.19
N ILE A 196 5.86 6.31 -2.90
CA ILE A 196 6.73 5.72 -3.93
C ILE A 196 6.19 4.44 -4.57
N ILE A 197 5.43 3.60 -3.84
CA ILE A 197 4.90 2.35 -4.39
C ILE A 197 4.03 2.56 -5.64
N PRO A 198 3.15 3.58 -5.71
CA PRO A 198 2.42 3.86 -6.95
C PRO A 198 3.32 4.16 -8.16
N LEU A 199 4.50 4.77 -7.96
CA LEU A 199 5.47 4.99 -9.03
C LEU A 199 6.10 3.68 -9.53
N CYS A 200 6.39 2.75 -8.61
CA CYS A 200 6.90 1.43 -8.96
C CYS A 200 5.92 0.64 -9.84
N PHE A 201 4.61 0.83 -9.63
CA PHE A 201 3.54 0.19 -10.39
C PHE A 201 3.16 0.96 -11.67
N SER A 202 3.70 2.15 -11.88
CA SER A 202 3.38 2.97 -13.05
C SER A 202 4.09 2.48 -14.30
N ALA A 203 3.33 2.37 -15.39
CA ALA A 203 3.90 2.06 -16.70
C ALA A 203 4.79 3.21 -17.20
N GLY A 204 5.91 2.89 -17.84
CA GLY A 204 6.85 3.89 -18.36
C GLY A 204 7.71 4.59 -17.31
N ILE A 205 7.59 4.26 -16.03
CA ILE A 205 8.47 4.75 -14.97
C ILE A 205 9.33 3.59 -14.47
N ASN A 206 10.64 3.69 -14.66
CA ASN A 206 11.62 2.80 -14.04
C ASN A 206 12.17 3.51 -12.80
N TYR A 207 11.51 3.29 -11.67
CA TYR A 207 11.79 3.97 -10.41
C TYR A 207 12.65 3.10 -9.51
N ILE A 208 13.85 3.58 -9.16
CA ILE A 208 14.84 2.86 -8.35
C ILE A 208 15.15 3.68 -7.10
N PRO A 209 14.47 3.44 -5.98
CA PRO A 209 14.72 4.11 -4.71
C PRO A 209 15.90 3.46 -3.98
N PHE A 210 16.77 4.31 -3.45
CA PHE A 210 17.82 3.98 -2.51
C PHE A 210 17.54 4.68 -1.19
N TYR A 211 17.94 4.09 -0.07
CA TYR A 211 17.78 4.72 1.22
C TYR A 211 19.07 4.71 2.02
N TYR A 212 19.19 5.67 2.91
CA TYR A 212 20.21 5.74 3.93
C TYR A 212 19.59 6.21 5.25
N TYR A 213 20.16 5.75 6.36
CA TYR A 213 19.71 6.16 7.67
C TYR A 213 20.44 7.40 8.15
N SER A 214 19.71 8.30 8.81
CA SER A 214 20.28 9.41 9.56
C SER A 214 19.61 9.52 10.93
N LYS A 215 20.38 9.98 11.92
CA LYS A 215 19.89 10.26 13.27
C LYS A 215 19.18 11.62 13.38
N LEU A 216 19.30 12.45 12.35
CA LEU A 216 18.69 13.77 12.32
C LEU A 216 17.24 13.68 11.89
N SER A 217 16.31 14.17 12.69
CA SER A 217 14.92 14.32 12.27
C SER A 217 14.82 15.35 11.13
N ARG A 218 13.69 15.35 10.42
CA ARG A 218 13.40 16.33 9.37
C ARG A 218 13.55 17.77 9.88
N ASN A 219 13.18 18.00 11.14
CA ASN A 219 13.22 19.29 11.79
C ASN A 219 14.62 19.70 12.30
N ASP A 220 15.53 18.73 12.43
CA ASP A 220 16.89 18.95 12.95
C ASP A 220 17.93 19.16 11.85
N ARG A 221 17.54 19.16 10.55
CA ARG A 221 18.46 19.44 9.45
C ARG A 221 18.95 20.89 9.57
N PRO A 222 20.26 21.12 9.47
CA PRO A 222 20.78 22.47 9.47
C PRO A 222 20.06 23.28 8.38
N ASN A 223 19.83 24.57 8.63
CA ASN A 223 19.16 25.52 7.74
C ASN A 223 19.91 25.68 6.39
N LEU A 224 19.92 24.61 5.59
CA LEU A 224 20.35 24.69 4.21
C LEU A 224 19.25 25.40 3.40
N LEU A 225 19.62 26.43 2.67
CA LEU A 225 18.64 27.20 1.88
C LEU A 225 17.95 26.33 0.83
N TYR A 226 18.70 25.40 0.21
CA TYR A 226 18.23 24.53 -0.87
C TYR A 226 18.78 23.11 -0.69
N PRO A 227 18.20 22.30 0.23
CA PRO A 227 18.72 20.97 0.55
C PRO A 227 18.34 19.90 -0.46
N PHE A 228 17.35 20.16 -1.31
CA PHE A 228 16.83 19.21 -2.26
C PHE A 228 17.22 19.59 -3.69
N TYR A 229 17.31 18.57 -4.54
CA TYR A 229 17.64 18.78 -5.94
C TYR A 229 17.05 17.68 -6.84
N ILE A 230 16.89 18.06 -8.10
CA ILE A 230 16.63 17.17 -9.23
C ILE A 230 17.73 17.40 -10.25
N ILE A 231 18.41 16.33 -10.65
CA ILE A 231 19.47 16.35 -11.66
C ILE A 231 18.97 15.64 -12.90
N THR A 232 19.18 16.25 -14.06
CA THR A 232 18.96 15.64 -15.37
C THR A 232 20.23 15.81 -16.20
N GLU A 233 20.27 15.33 -17.44
CA GLU A 233 21.43 15.49 -18.32
C GLU A 233 21.86 16.97 -18.51
N LYS A 234 20.89 17.90 -18.50
CA LYS A 234 21.14 19.33 -18.86
C LYS A 234 20.86 20.29 -17.70
N TYR A 235 20.22 19.86 -16.64
CA TYR A 235 19.74 20.75 -15.59
C TYR A 235 19.97 20.20 -14.20
N VAL A 236 20.24 21.11 -13.26
CA VAL A 236 20.08 20.90 -11.82
C VAL A 236 19.02 21.88 -11.32
N LEU A 237 17.91 21.38 -10.83
CA LEU A 237 16.91 22.16 -10.12
C LEU A 237 17.12 21.99 -8.61
N GLN A 238 17.63 23.02 -7.95
CA GLN A 238 17.74 23.08 -6.50
C GLN A 238 16.42 23.56 -5.91
N LEU A 239 16.02 23.01 -4.77
CA LEU A 239 14.73 23.27 -4.13
C LEU A 239 14.88 23.54 -2.63
N ALA A 240 14.14 24.52 -2.13
CA ALA A 240 14.07 24.86 -0.72
C ALA A 240 13.45 23.71 0.10
N SER A 241 13.64 23.73 1.41
CA SER A 241 13.18 22.67 2.33
C SER A 241 11.65 22.44 2.30
N ASP A 242 10.88 23.47 2.01
CA ASP A 242 9.41 23.44 1.87
C ASP A 242 8.95 23.35 0.41
N LEU A 243 9.88 23.19 -0.53
CA LEU A 243 9.66 23.12 -1.99
C LEU A 243 8.96 24.37 -2.57
N SER A 244 8.93 25.48 -1.85
CA SER A 244 8.27 26.71 -2.28
C SER A 244 9.14 27.58 -3.20
N LYS A 245 10.46 27.35 -3.22
CA LYS A 245 11.42 28.13 -4.01
C LYS A 245 12.44 27.21 -4.68
N GLY A 246 12.97 27.64 -5.81
CA GLY A 246 13.95 26.86 -6.53
C GLY A 246 14.90 27.71 -7.37
N ILE A 247 16.03 27.12 -7.72
CA ILE A 247 17.04 27.69 -8.63
C ILE A 247 17.40 26.64 -9.67
N LEU A 248 17.26 27.02 -10.94
CA LEU A 248 17.60 26.16 -12.07
C LEU A 248 19.01 26.52 -12.60
N HIS A 249 19.88 25.53 -12.66
CA HIS A 249 21.22 25.64 -13.24
C HIS A 249 21.32 24.81 -14.52
N SER A 250 22.04 25.34 -15.51
CA SER A 250 22.41 24.64 -16.76
C SER A 250 23.90 24.67 -17.02
N ASP A 251 24.69 25.14 -16.05
CA ASP A 251 26.16 25.16 -16.15
C ASP A 251 26.72 23.75 -16.03
N PRO A 252 27.56 23.26 -16.98
CA PRO A 252 28.12 21.92 -16.96
C PRO A 252 28.98 21.61 -15.72
N ALA A 253 29.68 22.60 -15.16
CA ALA A 253 30.50 22.39 -13.96
C ALA A 253 29.62 22.14 -12.74
N ILE A 254 28.52 22.88 -12.61
CA ILE A 254 27.53 22.66 -11.55
C ILE A 254 26.88 21.28 -11.70
N LEU A 255 26.49 20.90 -12.92
CA LEU A 255 25.94 19.57 -13.19
C LEU A 255 26.91 18.46 -12.76
N GLN A 256 28.18 18.59 -13.13
CA GLN A 256 29.20 17.60 -12.80
C GLN A 256 29.37 17.45 -11.28
N GLU A 257 29.42 18.54 -10.53
CA GLU A 257 29.57 18.47 -9.06
C GLU A 257 28.34 17.82 -8.39
N TYR A 258 27.11 18.19 -8.78
CA TYR A 258 25.91 17.56 -8.24
C TYR A 258 25.81 16.08 -8.60
N THR A 259 26.15 15.71 -9.83
CA THR A 259 26.14 14.30 -10.26
C THR A 259 27.17 13.50 -9.47
N LYS A 260 28.38 14.03 -9.26
CA LYS A 260 29.43 13.39 -8.48
C LYS A 260 29.01 13.20 -7.01
N GLU A 261 28.44 14.23 -6.39
CA GLU A 261 27.95 14.14 -5.02
C GLU A 261 26.80 13.14 -4.89
N PHE A 262 25.86 13.11 -5.83
CA PHE A 262 24.81 12.10 -5.87
C PHE A 262 25.38 10.68 -5.93
N GLN A 263 26.37 10.42 -6.79
CA GLN A 263 27.01 9.12 -6.90
C GLN A 263 27.74 8.72 -5.61
N ASN A 264 28.46 9.64 -4.98
CA ASN A 264 29.09 9.42 -3.68
C ASN A 264 28.06 9.02 -2.60
N CYS A 265 26.93 9.71 -2.55
CA CYS A 265 25.84 9.37 -1.63
C CYS A 265 25.25 7.99 -1.94
N LEU A 266 25.09 7.67 -3.21
CA LEU A 266 24.53 6.40 -3.67
C LEU A 266 25.41 5.20 -3.26
N GLU A 267 26.74 5.32 -3.31
CA GLU A 267 27.70 4.30 -2.87
C GLU A 267 27.56 3.94 -1.38
N HIS A 268 27.04 4.88 -0.57
CA HIS A 268 26.81 4.70 0.87
C HIS A 268 25.33 4.41 1.22
N SER A 269 24.53 4.12 0.22
CA SER A 269 23.09 3.86 0.36
C SER A 269 22.77 2.42 -0.02
N SER A 270 21.64 1.94 0.45
CA SER A 270 21.13 0.60 0.12
C SER A 270 19.92 0.71 -0.82
N PRO A 271 19.74 -0.22 -1.77
CA PRO A 271 18.47 -0.30 -2.50
C PRO A 271 17.31 -0.53 -1.52
N LEU A 272 16.24 0.26 -1.65
CA LEU A 272 15.07 0.10 -0.78
C LEU A 272 14.25 -1.12 -1.15
N LEU A 273 14.24 -1.47 -2.43
CA LEU A 273 13.47 -2.59 -2.94
C LEU A 273 14.21 -3.30 -4.07
N GLN A 274 13.94 -4.60 -4.20
CA GLN A 274 14.22 -5.36 -5.39
C GLN A 274 12.93 -5.42 -6.22
N GLN A 275 13.01 -5.22 -7.53
CA GLN A 275 11.82 -5.20 -8.39
C GLN A 275 12.07 -5.92 -9.71
N SER A 276 11.02 -6.54 -10.24
CA SER A 276 10.95 -7.01 -11.61
C SER A 276 9.59 -6.67 -12.22
N LYS A 277 9.61 -6.37 -13.53
CA LYS A 277 8.41 -6.20 -14.37
C LYS A 277 8.27 -7.35 -15.39
N ASN A 278 9.15 -8.33 -15.29
CA ASN A 278 9.14 -9.55 -16.11
C ASN A 278 8.65 -10.73 -15.25
N LEU A 279 7.72 -11.53 -15.78
CA LEU A 279 7.13 -12.64 -15.03
C LEU A 279 8.16 -13.72 -14.66
N ASP A 280 9.08 -14.05 -15.58
CA ASP A 280 10.08 -15.11 -15.34
C ASP A 280 11.07 -14.69 -14.26
N GLU A 281 11.55 -13.43 -14.32
CA GLU A 281 12.41 -12.85 -13.26
C GLU A 281 11.67 -12.75 -11.93
N ALA A 282 10.40 -12.33 -11.96
CA ALA A 282 9.55 -12.22 -10.77
C ALA A 282 9.38 -13.59 -10.09
N LEU A 283 9.10 -14.64 -10.87
CA LEU A 283 8.99 -16.01 -10.36
C LEU A 283 10.32 -16.52 -9.80
N GLN A 284 11.45 -16.22 -10.45
CA GLN A 284 12.77 -16.56 -9.92
C GLN A 284 13.04 -15.84 -8.59
N LEU A 285 12.81 -14.53 -8.51
CA LEU A 285 12.97 -13.75 -7.28
C LEU A 285 12.05 -14.27 -6.18
N TYR A 286 10.80 -14.60 -6.51
CA TYR A 286 9.85 -15.15 -5.56
C TYR A 286 10.29 -16.50 -5.02
N MET A 287 10.90 -17.37 -5.84
CA MET A 287 11.34 -18.70 -5.46
C MET A 287 12.73 -18.77 -4.79
N THR A 288 13.62 -17.82 -5.04
CA THR A 288 14.98 -17.83 -4.45
C THR A 288 15.03 -17.49 -2.97
N SER A 289 13.94 -16.99 -2.39
CA SER A 289 13.86 -16.54 -0.99
C SER A 289 13.35 -17.62 -0.01
N PHE A 290 13.58 -18.94 -0.30
CA PHE A 290 12.82 -20.02 0.34
C PHE A 290 13.50 -20.79 1.48
N ASP A 291 14.78 -20.62 1.73
CA ASP A 291 15.53 -21.59 2.54
C ASP A 291 15.09 -21.72 4.02
N THR A 292 14.28 -20.79 4.55
CA THR A 292 13.84 -20.83 5.96
C THR A 292 12.53 -20.08 6.19
N ILE A 293 11.43 -20.46 5.51
CA ILE A 293 10.13 -19.83 5.79
C ILE A 293 9.48 -20.55 6.98
N GLN A 294 9.26 -19.84 8.07
CA GLN A 294 8.55 -20.34 9.26
C GLN A 294 7.15 -19.75 9.36
N ASP A 295 7.01 -18.47 9.04
CA ASP A 295 5.77 -17.72 9.15
C ASP A 295 5.47 -17.00 7.84
N ILE A 296 4.22 -17.07 7.38
CA ILE A 296 3.69 -16.35 6.23
C ILE A 296 2.40 -15.66 6.64
N THR A 297 2.32 -14.37 6.38
CA THR A 297 1.06 -13.63 6.42
C THR A 297 0.78 -13.05 5.05
N SER A 298 -0.39 -13.34 4.48
CA SER A 298 -0.76 -12.86 3.15
C SER A 298 -2.07 -12.06 3.15
N LEU A 299 -2.20 -11.17 2.17
CA LEU A 299 -3.43 -10.46 1.86
C LEU A 299 -3.64 -10.42 0.35
N ASP A 300 -4.77 -10.96 -0.09
CA ASP A 300 -5.16 -11.02 -1.49
C ASP A 300 -6.65 -10.66 -1.67
N ALA A 301 -7.09 -10.51 -2.89
CA ALA A 301 -8.52 -10.36 -3.16
C ALA A 301 -9.27 -11.69 -2.99
N THR A 302 -8.68 -12.83 -3.39
CA THR A 302 -9.26 -14.18 -3.19
C THR A 302 -8.42 -15.00 -2.21
N PRO A 303 -8.95 -16.06 -1.57
CA PRO A 303 -8.12 -17.03 -0.89
C PRO A 303 -7.02 -17.58 -1.80
N CYS A 304 -5.90 -18.02 -1.20
CA CYS A 304 -4.81 -18.62 -1.95
C CYS A 304 -5.30 -19.84 -2.77
N ASP A 305 -4.75 -20.03 -3.96
CA ASP A 305 -5.16 -21.15 -4.83
C ASP A 305 -4.95 -22.53 -4.17
N SER A 306 -3.92 -22.68 -3.33
CA SER A 306 -3.69 -23.89 -2.54
C SER A 306 -4.80 -24.21 -1.54
N ASP A 307 -5.62 -23.21 -1.18
CA ASP A 307 -6.76 -23.36 -0.28
C ASP A 307 -8.05 -23.72 -1.04
N PHE A 308 -8.08 -23.44 -2.34
CA PHE A 308 -9.21 -23.72 -3.21
C PHE A 308 -9.14 -25.09 -3.88
N MET A 309 -7.95 -25.65 -4.06
CA MET A 309 -7.78 -26.87 -4.84
C MET A 309 -6.55 -27.66 -4.39
N ASP A 310 -6.59 -28.95 -4.70
CA ASP A 310 -5.44 -29.82 -4.60
C ASP A 310 -4.32 -29.35 -5.54
N ASN A 311 -3.07 -29.44 -5.05
CA ASN A 311 -1.90 -29.02 -5.80
C ASN A 311 -1.72 -29.78 -7.12
N GLU A 312 -2.03 -31.07 -7.18
CA GLU A 312 -1.92 -31.86 -8.41
C GLU A 312 -2.89 -31.34 -9.48
N TYR A 313 -4.12 -31.04 -9.08
CA TYR A 313 -5.11 -30.45 -9.98
C TYR A 313 -4.67 -29.09 -10.52
N PHE A 314 -4.09 -28.24 -9.67
CA PHE A 314 -3.54 -26.94 -10.10
C PHE A 314 -2.42 -27.12 -11.14
N PHE A 315 -1.48 -28.05 -10.88
CA PHE A 315 -0.35 -28.30 -11.80
C PHE A 315 -0.81 -28.86 -13.15
N ASP A 316 -1.79 -29.74 -13.17
CA ASP A 316 -2.34 -30.29 -14.39
C ASP A 316 -3.01 -29.19 -15.24
N ARG A 317 -3.74 -28.27 -14.61
CA ARG A 317 -4.32 -27.12 -15.31
C ARG A 317 -3.25 -26.20 -15.91
N VAL A 318 -2.19 -25.88 -15.17
CA VAL A 318 -1.09 -25.06 -15.71
C VAL A 318 -0.43 -25.77 -16.88
N LYS A 319 -0.15 -27.05 -16.78
CA LYS A 319 0.46 -27.84 -17.86
C LYS A 319 -0.39 -27.89 -19.11
N GLU A 320 -1.70 -27.96 -18.97
CA GLU A 320 -2.66 -28.00 -20.07
C GLU A 320 -2.83 -26.65 -20.77
N HIS A 321 -2.92 -25.56 -20.01
CA HIS A 321 -3.32 -24.24 -20.51
C HIS A 321 -2.16 -23.28 -20.72
N SER A 322 -1.04 -23.48 -20.04
CA SER A 322 0.16 -22.63 -20.08
C SER A 322 1.44 -23.46 -19.99
N PRO A 323 1.68 -24.36 -20.97
CA PRO A 323 2.81 -25.28 -20.92
C PRO A 323 4.18 -24.61 -20.89
N GLU A 324 4.28 -23.34 -21.29
CA GLU A 324 5.49 -22.51 -21.18
C GLU A 324 5.96 -22.33 -19.73
N TYR A 325 5.06 -22.41 -18.75
CA TYR A 325 5.40 -22.32 -17.33
C TYR A 325 5.71 -23.68 -16.67
N ALA A 326 5.59 -24.80 -17.41
CA ALA A 326 5.87 -26.13 -16.88
C ALA A 326 7.27 -26.27 -16.24
N PRO A 327 8.36 -25.65 -16.75
CA PRO A 327 9.67 -25.70 -16.10
C PRO A 327 9.67 -25.10 -14.68
N PHE A 328 8.86 -24.08 -14.43
CA PHE A 328 8.76 -23.45 -13.12
C PHE A 328 7.93 -24.26 -12.11
N MET A 329 7.08 -25.17 -12.60
CA MET A 329 6.19 -25.96 -11.75
C MET A 329 6.92 -26.88 -10.77
N ASN A 330 8.08 -27.43 -11.15
CA ASN A 330 8.86 -28.25 -10.23
C ASN A 330 9.45 -27.43 -9.07
N ALA A 331 9.94 -26.23 -9.35
CA ALA A 331 10.41 -25.31 -8.30
C ALA A 331 9.23 -24.85 -7.43
N TYR A 332 8.08 -24.58 -8.04
CA TYR A 332 6.85 -24.23 -7.33
C TYR A 332 6.32 -25.36 -6.45
N LYS A 333 6.42 -26.63 -6.87
CA LYS A 333 6.11 -27.79 -6.02
C LYS A 333 6.98 -27.85 -4.77
N SER A 334 8.29 -27.63 -4.94
CA SER A 334 9.22 -27.58 -3.79
C SER A 334 8.87 -26.43 -2.84
N PHE A 335 8.51 -25.30 -3.40
CA PHE A 335 8.03 -24.14 -2.65
C PHE A 335 6.74 -24.42 -1.86
N LEU A 336 5.74 -24.99 -2.48
CA LEU A 336 4.49 -25.36 -1.80
C LEU A 336 4.74 -26.31 -0.63
N ASN A 337 5.71 -27.24 -0.74
CA ASN A 337 6.08 -28.09 0.37
C ASN A 337 6.65 -27.32 1.56
N VAL A 338 7.38 -26.22 1.31
CA VAL A 338 7.87 -25.32 2.36
C VAL A 338 6.73 -24.50 2.95
N ILE A 339 5.88 -23.91 2.11
CA ILE A 339 4.72 -23.13 2.55
C ILE A 339 3.77 -23.96 3.41
N ASN A 340 3.52 -25.21 3.03
CA ASN A 340 2.60 -26.10 3.77
C ASN A 340 3.14 -26.49 5.17
N GLN A 341 4.43 -26.25 5.43
CA GLN A 341 5.05 -26.45 6.76
C GLN A 341 5.13 -25.15 7.57
N ALA A 342 4.90 -23.99 6.94
CA ALA A 342 4.92 -22.70 7.60
C ALA A 342 3.62 -22.43 8.36
N ASN A 343 3.71 -21.61 9.41
CA ASN A 343 2.53 -21.02 10.04
C ASN A 343 1.95 -19.99 9.09
N ARG A 344 0.72 -20.24 8.62
CA ARG A 344 0.05 -19.34 7.65
C ARG A 344 -1.03 -18.51 8.34
N ASN A 345 -1.16 -17.26 7.88
CA ASN A 345 -2.22 -16.36 8.27
C ASN A 345 -2.68 -15.58 7.03
N ASP A 346 -3.79 -16.00 6.42
CA ASP A 346 -4.23 -15.54 5.12
C ASP A 346 -5.46 -14.65 5.21
N PHE A 347 -5.37 -13.44 4.71
CA PHE A 347 -6.45 -12.49 4.60
C PHE A 347 -6.95 -12.41 3.15
N PHE A 348 -8.25 -12.35 2.96
CA PHE A 348 -8.86 -12.16 1.64
C PHE A 348 -10.14 -11.32 1.71
N THR A 349 -10.51 -10.67 0.62
CA THR A 349 -11.66 -9.78 0.62
C THR A 349 -12.95 -10.47 0.22
N ILE A 350 -14.06 -10.07 0.82
CA ILE A 350 -15.39 -10.54 0.44
C ILE A 350 -15.70 -10.22 -1.03
N ASN A 351 -15.26 -9.05 -1.53
CA ASN A 351 -15.51 -8.62 -2.90
C ASN A 351 -14.78 -9.51 -3.93
N GLY A 352 -13.51 -9.82 -3.68
CA GLY A 352 -12.73 -10.72 -4.54
C GLY A 352 -13.27 -12.15 -4.49
N PHE A 353 -13.62 -12.65 -3.31
CA PHE A 353 -14.25 -13.94 -3.13
C PHE A 353 -15.59 -14.03 -3.89
N GLN A 354 -16.42 -13.01 -3.86
CA GLN A 354 -17.67 -12.96 -4.61
C GLN A 354 -17.41 -12.99 -6.13
N LYS A 355 -16.42 -12.25 -6.63
CA LYS A 355 -16.01 -12.29 -8.05
C LYS A 355 -15.55 -13.67 -8.46
N TYR A 356 -14.78 -14.37 -7.62
CA TYR A 356 -14.43 -15.76 -7.88
C TYR A 356 -15.67 -16.65 -7.99
N CYS A 357 -16.60 -16.53 -7.03
CA CYS A 357 -17.83 -17.30 -7.04
C CYS A 357 -18.71 -17.05 -8.27
N GLU A 358 -18.78 -15.80 -8.75
CA GLU A 358 -19.65 -15.40 -9.87
C GLU A 358 -19.01 -15.63 -11.24
N TYR A 359 -17.72 -15.35 -11.37
CA TYR A 359 -17.05 -15.32 -12.67
C TYR A 359 -15.94 -16.37 -12.84
N GLY A 360 -15.55 -17.05 -11.78
CA GLY A 360 -14.45 -18.04 -11.80
C GLY A 360 -13.07 -17.40 -11.96
N ILE A 361 -12.91 -16.13 -11.59
CA ILE A 361 -11.65 -15.41 -11.67
C ILE A 361 -10.99 -15.46 -10.29
N SER A 362 -9.86 -16.16 -10.17
CA SER A 362 -8.98 -16.07 -9.02
C SER A 362 -8.07 -14.85 -9.17
N SER A 363 -7.77 -14.17 -8.08
CA SER A 363 -6.68 -13.19 -8.03
C SER A 363 -5.32 -13.89 -7.95
N GLY A 364 -4.26 -13.13 -7.93
CA GLY A 364 -2.93 -13.69 -7.79
C GLY A 364 -2.37 -14.29 -9.08
N THR A 365 -1.31 -15.07 -8.93
CA THR A 365 -0.50 -15.61 -10.04
C THR A 365 -1.30 -16.53 -10.96
N SER A 366 -2.28 -17.25 -10.41
CA SER A 366 -3.10 -18.19 -11.17
C SER A 366 -3.93 -17.52 -12.26
N SER A 367 -4.41 -16.29 -12.04
CA SER A 367 -5.18 -15.55 -13.04
C SER A 367 -4.40 -15.30 -14.35
N ILE A 368 -3.07 -15.37 -14.28
CA ILE A 368 -2.17 -15.17 -15.43
C ILE A 368 -1.91 -16.48 -16.17
N VAL A 369 -1.83 -17.60 -15.43
CA VAL A 369 -1.36 -18.90 -15.97
C VAL A 369 -2.48 -19.89 -16.21
N ILE A 370 -3.66 -19.73 -15.61
CA ILE A 370 -4.81 -20.62 -15.81
C ILE A 370 -6.07 -19.86 -16.24
N PRO A 371 -6.94 -20.47 -17.03
CA PRO A 371 -8.21 -19.85 -17.42
C PRO A 371 -9.20 -19.79 -16.27
N LYS A 372 -10.30 -19.06 -16.48
CA LYS A 372 -11.41 -18.99 -15.53
C LYS A 372 -11.94 -20.37 -15.16
N PHE A 373 -12.32 -20.53 -13.91
CA PHE A 373 -12.93 -21.76 -13.41
C PHE A 373 -14.37 -21.91 -13.90
N SER A 374 -14.72 -23.09 -14.40
CA SER A 374 -16.11 -23.46 -14.73
C SER A 374 -17.00 -23.49 -13.48
N PRO A 375 -18.33 -23.49 -13.62
CA PRO A 375 -19.22 -23.64 -12.46
C PRO A 375 -18.97 -24.92 -11.64
N GLU A 376 -18.69 -26.05 -12.31
CA GLU A 376 -18.40 -27.34 -11.66
C GLU A 376 -17.10 -27.29 -10.88
N GLU A 377 -16.06 -26.70 -11.48
CA GLU A 377 -14.77 -26.51 -10.83
C GLU A 377 -14.90 -25.61 -9.60
N ARG A 378 -15.66 -24.52 -9.71
CA ARG A 378 -15.94 -23.63 -8.56
C ARG A 378 -16.68 -24.35 -7.42
N ILE A 379 -17.64 -25.21 -7.74
CA ILE A 379 -18.33 -26.03 -6.72
C ILE A 379 -17.33 -26.94 -6.00
N THR A 380 -16.41 -27.55 -6.74
CA THR A 380 -15.40 -28.45 -6.17
C THR A 380 -14.43 -27.66 -5.27
N SER A 381 -13.91 -26.54 -5.77
CA SER A 381 -12.99 -25.67 -5.02
C SER A 381 -13.63 -25.11 -3.74
N LEU A 382 -14.89 -24.65 -3.83
CA LEU A 382 -15.58 -24.09 -2.66
C LEU A 382 -15.90 -25.14 -1.60
N LYS A 383 -16.13 -26.40 -2.00
CA LYS A 383 -16.29 -27.50 -1.04
C LYS A 383 -14.96 -27.80 -0.35
N TYR A 384 -13.88 -27.93 -1.15
CA TYR A 384 -12.54 -28.13 -0.63
C TYR A 384 -12.17 -27.02 0.37
N PHE A 385 -12.37 -25.76 -0.01
CA PHE A 385 -12.11 -24.63 0.86
C PHE A 385 -12.95 -24.67 2.14
N LEU A 386 -14.24 -24.97 2.06
CA LEU A 386 -15.13 -25.07 3.22
C LEU A 386 -14.70 -26.15 4.23
N GLU A 387 -14.13 -27.26 3.74
CA GLU A 387 -13.62 -28.36 4.57
C GLU A 387 -12.35 -27.97 5.32
N HIS A 388 -11.47 -27.14 4.70
CA HIS A 388 -10.18 -26.73 5.27
C HIS A 388 -10.20 -25.34 5.90
N PHE A 389 -11.31 -24.61 5.78
CA PHE A 389 -11.44 -23.26 6.32
C PHE A 389 -11.38 -23.26 7.85
N SER A 390 -10.48 -22.48 8.42
CA SER A 390 -10.36 -22.22 9.86
C SER A 390 -10.09 -20.72 10.06
N ASN A 391 -10.80 -20.08 10.97
CA ASN A 391 -10.54 -18.67 11.34
C ASN A 391 -9.21 -18.47 12.07
N GLU A 392 -8.52 -19.52 12.43
CA GLU A 392 -7.16 -19.41 12.96
C GLU A 392 -6.17 -19.00 11.86
N ASN A 393 -6.45 -19.43 10.60
CA ASN A 393 -5.54 -19.26 9.47
C ASN A 393 -6.14 -18.46 8.30
N HIS A 394 -7.47 -18.29 8.25
CA HIS A 394 -8.15 -17.66 7.12
C HIS A 394 -9.11 -16.57 7.61
N HIS A 395 -8.91 -15.36 7.15
CA HIS A 395 -9.66 -14.18 7.56
C HIS A 395 -10.35 -13.51 6.37
N MET A 396 -11.68 -13.59 6.29
CA MET A 396 -12.43 -12.85 5.29
C MET A 396 -12.67 -11.42 5.74
N LEU A 397 -12.18 -10.45 4.95
CA LEU A 397 -12.40 -9.03 5.16
C LEU A 397 -13.74 -8.60 4.55
N ASN A 398 -14.52 -7.85 5.29
CA ASN A 398 -15.84 -7.40 4.87
C ASN A 398 -15.79 -6.30 3.80
N SER A 399 -16.94 -5.89 3.27
CA SER A 399 -17.05 -4.94 2.15
C SER A 399 -16.62 -3.50 2.47
N THR A 400 -16.38 -3.16 3.74
CA THR A 400 -15.88 -1.83 4.12
C THR A 400 -14.36 -1.73 3.98
N PHE A 401 -13.66 -2.85 3.85
CA PHE A 401 -12.23 -2.89 3.62
C PHE A 401 -11.93 -2.65 2.13
N SER A 402 -11.29 -1.52 1.83
CA SER A 402 -10.89 -1.17 0.46
C SER A 402 -9.55 -1.80 0.12
N TYR A 403 -9.52 -2.63 -0.93
CA TYR A 403 -8.32 -3.31 -1.40
C TYR A 403 -8.31 -3.45 -2.92
N PRO A 404 -7.15 -3.30 -3.61
CA PRO A 404 -7.05 -3.50 -5.05
C PRO A 404 -7.22 -4.97 -5.43
N ASP A 405 -7.96 -5.27 -6.48
CA ASP A 405 -8.17 -6.65 -6.93
C ASP A 405 -6.90 -7.29 -7.52
N SER A 406 -5.98 -6.49 -8.03
CA SER A 406 -4.74 -6.96 -8.68
C SER A 406 -3.53 -7.02 -7.75
N LEU A 407 -3.67 -6.65 -6.49
CA LEU A 407 -2.56 -6.62 -5.54
C LEU A 407 -2.55 -7.89 -4.69
N TYR A 408 -1.37 -8.52 -4.61
CA TYR A 408 -1.06 -9.55 -3.63
C TYR A 408 0.04 -9.04 -2.69
N ILE A 409 -0.14 -9.22 -1.41
CA ILE A 409 0.85 -8.88 -0.38
C ILE A 409 1.19 -10.14 0.41
N GLU A 410 2.48 -10.34 0.67
CA GLU A 410 2.97 -11.43 1.50
C GLU A 410 4.10 -10.94 2.39
N LEU A 411 4.02 -11.23 3.67
CA LEU A 411 5.08 -10.97 4.64
C LEU A 411 5.63 -12.31 5.14
N ARG A 412 6.93 -12.54 4.89
CA ARG A 412 7.65 -13.77 5.33
C ARG A 412 8.53 -13.47 6.54
N ASN A 413 8.39 -14.28 7.59
CA ASN A 413 9.21 -14.21 8.80
C ASN A 413 9.34 -12.80 9.41
N ASN A 414 8.40 -11.90 9.13
CA ASN A 414 8.45 -10.48 9.48
C ASN A 414 9.70 -9.73 8.93
N HIS A 415 10.40 -10.27 7.93
CA HIS A 415 11.63 -9.70 7.38
C HIS A 415 11.57 -9.34 5.90
N SER A 416 10.69 -9.97 5.14
CA SER A 416 10.58 -9.75 3.70
C SER A 416 9.12 -9.51 3.32
N LEU A 417 8.84 -8.31 2.86
CA LEU A 417 7.53 -7.89 2.37
C LEU A 417 7.52 -7.96 0.84
N PHE A 418 6.62 -8.74 0.31
CA PHE A 418 6.35 -8.89 -1.12
C PHE A 418 5.12 -8.09 -1.49
N LEU A 419 5.21 -7.28 -2.54
CA LEU A 419 4.10 -6.55 -3.13
C LEU A 419 4.06 -6.94 -4.62
N ILE A 420 3.01 -7.64 -5.01
CA ILE A 420 2.89 -8.16 -6.37
C ILE A 420 1.63 -7.57 -6.99
N ASN A 421 1.78 -6.80 -8.06
CA ASN A 421 0.66 -6.27 -8.83
C ASN A 421 0.53 -7.06 -10.14
N LEU A 422 -0.61 -7.72 -10.31
CA LEU A 422 -0.92 -8.66 -11.39
C LEU A 422 -2.05 -8.13 -12.29
N ALA A 423 -2.11 -6.83 -12.53
CA ALA A 423 -3.19 -6.21 -13.31
C ALA A 423 -3.39 -6.83 -14.71
N ASP A 424 -2.31 -7.22 -15.36
CA ASP A 424 -2.29 -8.06 -16.58
C ASP A 424 -0.87 -8.64 -16.82
N LYS A 425 -0.74 -9.58 -17.78
CA LYS A 425 0.57 -10.19 -18.14
C LYS A 425 1.61 -9.17 -18.59
N ALA A 426 1.20 -8.05 -19.18
CA ALA A 426 2.09 -7.01 -19.68
C ALA A 426 2.48 -5.97 -18.61
N ASN A 427 1.76 -5.92 -17.49
CA ASN A 427 1.91 -4.92 -16.44
C ASN A 427 2.15 -5.56 -15.06
N ILE A 428 2.89 -6.65 -15.01
CA ILE A 428 3.33 -7.25 -13.75
C ILE A 428 4.32 -6.30 -13.08
N SER A 429 4.14 -6.11 -11.78
CA SER A 429 5.15 -5.46 -10.95
C SER A 429 5.35 -6.28 -9.69
N PHE A 430 6.56 -6.76 -9.53
CA PHE A 430 6.98 -7.57 -8.39
C PHE A 430 8.01 -6.77 -7.58
N ILE A 431 7.76 -6.62 -6.29
CA ILE A 431 8.59 -5.82 -5.39
C ILE A 431 8.86 -6.61 -4.13
N ILE A 432 10.13 -6.64 -3.69
CA ILE A 432 10.55 -7.15 -2.38
C ILE A 432 11.14 -5.99 -1.59
N ILE A 433 10.69 -5.83 -0.34
CA ILE A 433 11.20 -4.87 0.62
C ILE A 433 11.69 -5.63 1.85
N GLN A 434 12.94 -5.37 2.27
CA GLN A 434 13.56 -5.99 3.44
C GLN A 434 14.00 -4.95 4.48
N GLU A 435 13.51 -3.74 4.36
CA GLU A 435 13.75 -2.70 5.34
C GLU A 435 12.92 -2.96 6.61
N SER A 436 13.62 -3.02 7.75
CA SER A 436 13.05 -3.54 9.01
C SER A 436 11.86 -2.73 9.54
N SER A 437 11.89 -1.40 9.43
CA SER A 437 10.81 -0.56 9.96
C SER A 437 9.51 -0.74 9.16
N ILE A 438 9.62 -0.94 7.85
CA ILE A 438 8.49 -1.24 6.97
C ILE A 438 7.94 -2.64 7.26
N CYS A 439 8.79 -3.66 7.30
CA CYS A 439 8.36 -5.03 7.60
C CYS A 439 7.67 -5.13 8.96
N ASN A 440 8.22 -4.47 9.99
CA ASN A 440 7.61 -4.42 11.32
C ASN A 440 6.25 -3.70 11.31
N ALA A 441 6.11 -2.61 10.55
CA ALA A 441 4.84 -1.90 10.43
C ALA A 441 3.75 -2.77 9.78
N PHE A 442 4.10 -3.55 8.75
CA PHE A 442 3.17 -4.50 8.14
C PHE A 442 2.85 -5.68 9.07
N SER A 443 3.84 -6.18 9.82
CA SER A 443 3.59 -7.23 10.83
C SER A 443 2.59 -6.76 11.89
N GLU A 444 2.79 -5.57 12.45
CA GLU A 444 1.88 -4.96 13.42
C GLU A 444 0.50 -4.70 12.80
N PHE A 445 0.45 -4.23 11.56
CA PHE A 445 -0.80 -4.03 10.82
C PHE A 445 -1.61 -5.32 10.71
N PHE A 446 -1.00 -6.43 10.31
CA PHE A 446 -1.70 -7.71 10.18
C PHE A 446 -2.19 -8.26 11.52
N GLN A 447 -1.42 -8.08 12.60
CA GLN A 447 -1.86 -8.44 13.95
C GLN A 447 -3.11 -7.65 14.37
N LEU A 448 -3.10 -6.33 14.15
CA LEU A 448 -4.25 -5.47 14.43
C LEU A 448 -5.44 -5.73 13.50
N LEU A 449 -5.19 -6.14 12.26
CA LEU A 449 -6.23 -6.47 11.28
C LEU A 449 -7.00 -7.71 11.70
N ALA A 450 -6.35 -8.74 12.24
CA ALA A 450 -6.97 -9.98 12.68
C ALA A 450 -8.04 -9.77 13.76
N ASP A 451 -7.86 -8.76 14.62
CA ASP A 451 -8.79 -8.41 15.70
C ASP A 451 -9.70 -7.21 15.35
N SER A 452 -9.72 -6.78 14.09
CA SER A 452 -10.43 -5.56 13.68
C SER A 452 -11.88 -5.78 13.31
N GLU A 453 -12.63 -4.68 13.24
CA GLU A 453 -13.99 -4.60 12.70
C GLU A 453 -14.12 -5.01 11.21
N TYR A 454 -12.99 -5.13 10.50
CA TYR A 454 -12.97 -5.57 9.11
C TYR A 454 -13.15 -7.08 8.96
N ILE A 455 -12.95 -7.88 10.01
CA ILE A 455 -13.09 -9.35 9.93
C ILE A 455 -14.56 -9.76 9.89
N THR A 456 -14.89 -10.60 8.91
CA THR A 456 -16.19 -11.26 8.85
C THR A 456 -16.19 -12.48 9.77
N PRO A 457 -17.15 -12.61 10.69
CA PRO A 457 -17.23 -13.77 11.59
C PRO A 457 -17.28 -15.11 10.85
N GLU A 458 -16.65 -16.14 11.42
CA GLU A 458 -16.52 -17.47 10.78
C GLU A 458 -17.86 -18.05 10.33
N ASN A 459 -18.88 -17.98 11.17
CA ASN A 459 -20.22 -18.50 10.85
C ASN A 459 -20.85 -17.80 9.64
N GLN A 460 -20.59 -16.50 9.47
CA GLN A 460 -21.06 -15.73 8.32
C GLN A 460 -20.27 -16.12 7.06
N THR A 461 -18.95 -16.27 7.17
CA THR A 461 -18.08 -16.73 6.07
C THR A 461 -18.52 -18.11 5.58
N ARG A 462 -18.68 -19.08 6.48
CA ARG A 462 -19.16 -20.44 6.15
C ARG A 462 -20.54 -20.42 5.49
N THR A 463 -21.45 -19.59 6.01
CA THR A 463 -22.81 -19.42 5.45
C THR A 463 -22.74 -18.87 4.02
N LEU A 464 -21.86 -17.90 3.78
CA LEU A 464 -21.68 -17.31 2.45
C LEU A 464 -21.11 -18.33 1.45
N ILE A 465 -20.10 -19.12 1.82
CA ILE A 465 -19.53 -20.18 0.98
C ILE A 465 -20.63 -21.21 0.61
N GLN A 466 -21.40 -21.68 1.60
CA GLN A 466 -22.50 -22.62 1.36
C GLN A 466 -23.60 -22.05 0.47
N LYS A 467 -23.89 -20.74 0.57
CA LYS A 467 -24.83 -20.06 -0.31
C LYS A 467 -24.38 -20.14 -1.76
N TYR A 468 -23.10 -19.80 -2.06
CA TYR A 468 -22.56 -19.85 -3.41
C TYR A 468 -22.49 -21.28 -3.98
N ILE A 469 -22.13 -22.28 -3.18
CA ILE A 469 -22.19 -23.69 -3.60
C ILE A 469 -23.62 -24.07 -4.05
N ARG A 470 -24.65 -23.63 -3.34
CA ARG A 470 -26.06 -23.89 -3.70
C ARG A 470 -26.46 -23.18 -4.97
N GLN A 471 -26.10 -21.91 -5.12
CA GLN A 471 -26.39 -21.12 -6.32
C GLN A 471 -25.73 -21.70 -7.59
N LEU A 472 -24.46 -22.09 -7.49
CA LEU A 472 -23.73 -22.72 -8.61
C LEU A 472 -24.35 -24.06 -9.00
N LYS A 473 -24.78 -24.89 -8.03
CA LYS A 473 -25.48 -26.15 -8.33
C LYS A 473 -26.78 -25.92 -9.10
N GLN A 474 -27.57 -24.89 -8.76
CA GLN A 474 -28.78 -24.55 -9.49
C GLN A 474 -28.48 -24.15 -10.94
N LEU A 475 -27.45 -23.32 -11.16
CA LEU A 475 -27.01 -22.93 -12.50
C LEU A 475 -26.57 -24.13 -13.36
N THR A 476 -25.92 -25.12 -12.77
CA THR A 476 -25.48 -26.32 -13.52
C THR A 476 -26.66 -27.24 -13.85
N PHE A 477 -27.70 -27.30 -13.03
CA PHE A 477 -28.91 -28.06 -13.34
C PHE A 477 -29.76 -27.45 -14.49
N ASP A 478 -29.79 -26.11 -14.57
CA ASP A 478 -30.56 -25.40 -15.58
C ASP A 478 -29.88 -25.40 -16.99
N ILE A 479 -28.62 -25.81 -17.05
CA ILE A 479 -27.81 -25.89 -18.31
C ILE A 479 -27.78 -27.30 -18.88
N THR A 480 -28.15 -28.31 -18.11
CA THR A 480 -28.22 -29.70 -18.61
C THR A 480 -29.61 -29.95 -19.21
N PRO A 481 -29.73 -30.15 -20.57
CA PRO A 481 -31.03 -30.30 -21.23
C PRO A 481 -31.74 -31.58 -20.86
#